data_377419d6079341d5d4c2008947a221a5
#
_entry.id   377419d6079341d5d4c2008947a221a5
#
_cell.length_a   1.000
_cell.length_b   1.000
_cell.length_c   1.000
_cell.angle_alpha   90.00
_cell.angle_beta   90.00
_cell.angle_gamma   90.00
#
_symmetry.space_group_name_H-M   'P 1'
#
loop_
_entity.id
_entity.type
_entity.pdbx_description
1 polymer ?
#
loop_
_entity_poly.entity_id
_entity_poly.type
_entity_poly.pdbx_seq_one_letter_code
_entity_poly.pdbx_strand_id
1 'polypeptide(L)' 'MPLVHIELIEGRSQEQLKALVKDVTKAVVENTGAPAEHVHVVLNEMQKDRYAVGGVLKSDEK' A
#
# COMPACT_ATOMS: atom_id res chain seq x y z
N MET A 1 -2.01 -16.06 9.60
CA MET A 1 -2.68 -14.79 9.34
C MET A 1 -1.73 -13.83 8.64
N PRO A 2 -1.70 -13.78 7.25
CA PRO A 2 -0.82 -12.83 6.59
C PRO A 2 -1.27 -11.39 6.78
N LEU A 3 -0.31 -10.51 7.00
CA LEU A 3 -0.53 -9.07 7.12
C LEU A 3 0.40 -8.36 6.16
N VAL A 4 -0.18 -7.56 5.27
CA VAL A 4 0.57 -6.77 4.29
C VAL A 4 0.38 -5.30 4.63
N HIS A 5 1.47 -4.57 4.70
CA HIS A 5 1.43 -3.15 5.00
C HIS A 5 2.11 -2.40 3.87
N ILE A 6 1.39 -1.49 3.23
CA ILE A 6 1.89 -0.73 2.09
C ILE A 6 1.87 0.75 2.42
N GLU A 7 3.04 1.37 2.35
CA GLU A 7 3.18 2.82 2.48
C GLU A 7 3.22 3.42 1.09
N LEU A 8 2.46 4.46 0.86
CA LEU A 8 2.48 5.13 -0.45
C LEU A 8 2.11 6.60 -0.30
N ILE A 9 2.55 7.38 -1.27
CA ILE A 9 2.22 8.81 -1.31
C ILE A 9 0.76 8.95 -1.75
N GLU A 10 0.05 9.90 -1.14
CA GLU A 10 -1.33 10.18 -1.53
C GLU A 10 -1.42 10.64 -2.98
N GLY A 11 -2.58 10.52 -3.57
CA GLY A 11 -2.83 10.99 -4.93
C GLY A 11 -3.53 9.98 -5.83
N ARG A 12 -3.68 8.76 -5.38
CA ARG A 12 -4.37 7.74 -6.16
C ARG A 12 -5.87 7.76 -5.85
N SER A 13 -6.66 7.37 -6.85
CA SER A 13 -8.11 7.30 -6.65
C SER A 13 -8.47 6.15 -5.73
N GLN A 14 -9.66 6.24 -5.14
CA GLN A 14 -10.16 5.16 -4.30
C GLN A 14 -10.29 3.86 -5.10
N GLU A 15 -10.65 3.98 -6.38
CA GLU A 15 -10.76 2.80 -7.24
C GLU A 15 -9.41 2.12 -7.46
N GLN A 16 -8.36 2.92 -7.62
CA GLN A 16 -7.00 2.37 -7.75
C GLN A 16 -6.58 1.65 -6.47
N LEU A 17 -6.91 2.23 -5.31
CA LEU A 17 -6.56 1.60 -4.03
C LEU A 17 -7.34 0.31 -3.82
N LYS A 18 -8.61 0.27 -4.22
CA LYS A 18 -9.39 -0.97 -4.15
C LYS A 18 -8.81 -2.06 -5.03
N ALA A 19 -8.41 -1.70 -6.24
CA ALA A 19 -7.78 -2.67 -7.15
C ALA A 19 -6.48 -3.19 -6.57
N LEU A 20 -5.70 -2.31 -5.96
CA LEU A 20 -4.43 -2.69 -5.35
C LEU A 20 -4.64 -3.72 -4.24
N VAL A 21 -5.56 -3.46 -3.30
CA VAL A 21 -5.77 -4.41 -2.20
C VAL A 21 -6.33 -5.74 -2.70
N LYS A 22 -7.15 -5.70 -3.74
CA LYS A 22 -7.69 -6.92 -4.33
C LYS A 22 -6.59 -7.77 -4.94
N ASP A 23 -5.71 -7.14 -5.72
CA ASP A 23 -4.62 -7.85 -6.39
C ASP A 23 -3.59 -8.37 -5.39
N VAL A 24 -3.26 -7.58 -4.36
CA VAL A 24 -2.33 -8.01 -3.33
C VAL A 24 -2.90 -9.21 -2.56
N THR A 25 -4.17 -9.14 -2.21
CA THR A 25 -4.84 -10.26 -1.51
C THR A 25 -4.77 -11.52 -2.35
N LYS A 26 -5.07 -11.39 -3.65
CA LYS A 26 -5.03 -12.55 -4.56
C LYS A 26 -3.64 -13.17 -4.60
N ALA A 27 -2.61 -12.34 -4.70
CA ALA A 27 -1.23 -12.83 -4.75
C ALA A 27 -0.86 -13.57 -3.47
N VAL A 28 -1.27 -13.04 -2.32
CA VAL A 28 -0.98 -13.68 -1.03
C VAL A 28 -1.69 -15.04 -0.94
N VAL A 29 -2.97 -15.07 -1.31
CA VAL A 29 -3.74 -16.32 -1.30
C VAL A 29 -3.09 -17.37 -2.19
N GLU A 30 -2.72 -16.97 -3.40
CA GLU A 30 -2.14 -17.91 -4.37
C GLU A 30 -0.79 -18.45 -3.94
N ASN A 31 -0.01 -17.67 -3.22
CA ASN A 31 1.36 -18.05 -2.88
C ASN A 31 1.51 -18.63 -1.47
N THR A 32 0.59 -18.34 -0.57
CA THR A 32 0.68 -18.87 0.80
C THR A 32 -0.36 -19.95 1.11
N GLY A 33 -1.41 -20.01 0.30
CA GLY A 33 -2.53 -20.93 0.58
C GLY A 33 -3.47 -20.45 1.65
N ALA A 34 -3.28 -19.23 2.19
CA ALA A 34 -4.18 -18.70 3.21
C ALA A 34 -5.53 -18.35 2.61
N PRO A 35 -6.64 -18.56 3.35
CA PRO A 35 -7.95 -18.09 2.89
C PRO A 35 -7.97 -16.57 2.78
N ALA A 36 -8.71 -16.04 1.80
CA ALA A 36 -8.77 -14.60 1.58
C ALA A 36 -9.21 -13.82 2.83
N GLU A 37 -10.14 -14.37 3.58
CA GLU A 37 -10.64 -13.73 4.80
C GLU A 37 -9.59 -13.64 5.92
N HIS A 38 -8.47 -14.33 5.78
CA HIS A 38 -7.37 -14.24 6.74
C HIS A 38 -6.29 -13.28 6.30
N VAL A 39 -6.38 -12.76 5.08
CA VAL A 39 -5.37 -11.83 4.55
C VAL A 39 -5.76 -10.40 4.90
N HIS A 40 -4.87 -9.73 5.61
CA HIS A 40 -5.09 -8.34 6.03
C HIS A 40 -4.15 -7.44 5.25
N VAL A 41 -4.70 -6.39 4.65
CA VAL A 41 -3.90 -5.42 3.89
C VAL A 41 -4.16 -4.03 4.45
N VAL A 42 -3.10 -3.36 4.85
CA VAL A 42 -3.18 -2.00 5.37
C VAL A 42 -2.52 -1.07 4.37
N LEU A 43 -3.23 -0.04 3.95
CA LEU A 43 -2.69 1.01 3.11
C LEU A 43 -2.50 2.25 3.97
N ASN A 44 -1.31 2.80 3.98
CA ASN A 44 -1.02 4.01 4.72
C ASN A 44 -0.58 5.09 3.74
N GLU A 45 -1.46 6.03 3.45
CA GLU A 45 -1.16 7.12 2.53
C GLU A 45 -0.48 8.26 3.27
N MET A 46 0.61 8.77 2.67
CA MET A 46 1.40 9.85 3.24
C MET A 46 1.29 11.09 2.38
N GLN A 47 1.28 12.24 3.04
CA GLN A 47 1.41 13.51 2.34
C GLN A 47 2.85 13.66 1.85
N LYS A 48 3.00 14.40 0.75
CA LYS A 48 4.33 14.61 0.16
C LYS A 48 5.30 15.31 1.11
N ASP A 49 4.79 16.04 2.08
CA ASP A 49 5.63 16.73 3.06
C ASP A 49 5.91 15.88 4.30
N ARG A 50 5.68 14.57 4.21
CA ARG A 50 5.94 13.62 5.29
C ARG A 50 6.83 12.47 4.85
N TYR A 51 7.37 12.55 3.63
CA TYR A 51 8.23 11.51 3.08
C TYR A 51 9.48 12.17 2.51
N ALA A 52 10.64 11.73 2.98
CA ALA A 52 11.91 12.31 2.58
C ALA A 52 12.91 11.21 2.22
N VAL A 53 13.76 11.53 1.26
CA VAL A 53 14.89 10.67 0.90
C VAL A 53 16.13 11.55 0.93
N GLY A 54 17.17 11.09 1.65
CA GLY A 54 18.42 11.86 1.75
C GLY A 54 18.24 13.22 2.41
N GLY A 55 17.21 13.36 3.24
CA GLY A 55 16.92 14.61 3.93
C GLY A 55 16.09 15.59 3.12
N VAL A 56 15.63 15.20 1.91
CA VAL A 56 14.82 16.07 1.06
C VAL A 56 13.40 15.55 1.00
N LEU A 57 12.45 16.37 1.42
CA LEU A 57 11.03 16.02 1.36
C LEU A 57 10.56 15.92 -0.08
N LYS A 58 9.64 15.00 -0.33
CA LYS A 58 9.07 14.83 -1.67
C LYS A 58 8.43 16.12 -2.16
N SER A 59 7.80 16.88 -1.26
CA SER A 59 7.18 18.16 -1.60
C SER A 59 8.19 19.21 -2.06
N ASP A 60 9.47 19.04 -1.71
CA ASP A 60 10.53 19.97 -2.07
C ASP A 60 11.32 19.54 -3.30
N GLU A 61 11.01 18.40 -3.88
CA GLU A 61 11.64 17.97 -5.13
C GLU A 61 11.18 18.82 -6.29
N LYS A 62 12.12 19.12 -7.16
CA LYS A 62 11.83 19.90 -8.37
C LYS A 62 11.60 19.00 -9.58
#